data_8c063d5e4472af685618a40145193d16
#
_entry.id   8c063d5e4472af685618a40145193d16
#
_cell.length_a   1.000
_cell.length_b   1.000
_cell.length_c   1.000
_cell.angle_alpha   90.00
_cell.angle_beta   90.00
_cell.angle_gamma   90.00
#
_symmetry.space_group_name_H-M   'P 1'
#
loop_
_entity.id
_entity.type
_entity.pdbx_description
1 polymer ?
#
loop_
_entity_poly.entity_id
_entity_poly.type
_entity_poly.pdbx_seq_one_letter_code
_entity_poly.pdbx_strand_id
1 'polypeptide(L)'
;MKIGLLIVLLLMVAYPCAAQTELKVTAVNKLNMARQDETIELSLKDLASLAEKDLNKLHVRDSSGKELVAQSVDTDYDDYHKPDLLIFQSDFAPGETKTFVVFAGKKREYTREDFRAYGRFVRERFDDFAWENDRIAHRTYGKALITWKGEPLTSSAIDIWSKRTSKLVINDWYMVDNYHTDLGEGVDAYSAGPTRGCGGSGIWANDQLFIPKNFVDSRVLANGPIRVMFELVYEPFEVNGVQVSQVLRVSLDGGSQLNHFEAFYRRASGNEPLAVAIGLKKVKDEQKEFRGERGRLTIWEPMEKNLGMQGLAVVALPADVDKVAEDKLNHLVVLKPSITTPVSYWSGFAWDRAGKITSATEWNRYVDNFAEARRSPIEVGVSTTTQ
;
A
#
# COMPACT_ATOMS: atom_id res chain seq x y z
N MET A 1 -80.02 15.82 -26.88
CA MET A 1 -78.80 15.08 -26.56
C MET A 1 -77.66 16.11 -26.31
N LYS A 2 -77.30 16.41 -25.06
CA LYS A 2 -76.24 17.34 -24.71
C LYS A 2 -75.00 16.51 -24.40
N ILE A 3 -73.95 16.63 -25.22
CA ILE A 3 -72.66 15.99 -25.00
C ILE A 3 -71.83 16.91 -24.11
N GLY A 4 -71.61 16.49 -22.87
CA GLY A 4 -70.74 17.20 -21.94
C GLY A 4 -69.29 16.86 -22.23
N LEU A 5 -68.46 17.86 -22.52
CA LEU A 5 -67.01 17.75 -22.72
C LEU A 5 -66.32 17.76 -21.36
N LEU A 6 -65.73 16.61 -20.97
CA LEU A 6 -64.99 16.47 -19.72
C LEU A 6 -63.50 16.90 -20.02
N ILE A 7 -63.13 18.08 -19.55
CA ILE A 7 -61.73 18.56 -19.61
C ILE A 7 -60.99 17.96 -18.43
N VAL A 8 -60.08 16.99 -18.67
CA VAL A 8 -59.16 16.47 -17.67
C VAL A 8 -57.95 17.40 -17.63
N LEU A 9 -57.87 18.15 -16.53
CA LEU A 9 -56.71 19.02 -16.24
C LEU A 9 -55.58 18.15 -15.70
N LEU A 10 -54.54 17.87 -16.52
CA LEU A 10 -53.31 17.20 -16.08
C LEU A 10 -52.46 18.19 -15.26
N LEU A 11 -52.48 18.12 -13.94
CA LEU A 11 -51.57 18.83 -13.09
C LEU A 11 -50.17 18.16 -13.23
N MET A 12 -49.28 18.78 -14.02
CA MET A 12 -47.84 18.47 -13.98
C MET A 12 -47.29 18.93 -12.62
N VAL A 13 -47.08 18.03 -11.69
CA VAL A 13 -46.31 18.29 -10.48
C VAL A 13 -44.83 18.32 -10.89
N ALA A 14 -44.29 19.51 -11.06
CA ALA A 14 -42.85 19.70 -11.20
C ALA A 14 -42.22 19.41 -9.84
N TYR A 15 -41.60 18.23 -9.69
CA TYR A 15 -40.70 17.97 -8.57
C TYR A 15 -39.51 18.91 -8.69
N PRO A 16 -39.19 19.71 -7.66
CA PRO A 16 -37.94 20.46 -7.70
C PRO A 16 -36.77 19.45 -7.74
N CYS A 17 -36.05 19.43 -8.84
CA CYS A 17 -34.76 18.75 -8.90
C CYS A 17 -33.87 19.55 -7.93
N ALA A 18 -33.69 19.05 -6.71
CA ALA A 18 -32.73 19.64 -5.80
C ALA A 18 -31.37 19.62 -6.50
N ALA A 19 -30.80 20.81 -6.75
CA ALA A 19 -29.47 20.93 -7.35
C ALA A 19 -28.50 20.09 -6.52
N GLN A 20 -27.95 19.05 -7.12
CA GLN A 20 -27.05 18.15 -6.45
C GLN A 20 -25.71 18.87 -6.32
N THR A 21 -25.29 19.12 -5.08
CA THR A 21 -24.00 19.78 -4.81
C THR A 21 -22.89 18.89 -5.33
N GLU A 22 -22.11 19.39 -6.27
CA GLU A 22 -20.90 18.75 -6.74
C GLU A 22 -19.68 19.39 -6.09
N LEU A 23 -18.61 18.60 -5.89
CA LEU A 23 -17.36 19.06 -5.35
C LEU A 23 -16.30 19.07 -6.46
N LYS A 24 -15.75 20.22 -6.73
CA LYS A 24 -14.59 20.37 -7.62
C LYS A 24 -13.32 20.08 -6.84
N VAL A 25 -12.51 19.14 -7.33
CA VAL A 25 -11.20 18.77 -6.80
C VAL A 25 -10.14 19.26 -7.79
N THR A 26 -9.19 20.04 -7.31
CA THR A 26 -8.01 20.44 -8.08
C THR A 26 -6.80 19.72 -7.51
N ALA A 27 -6.07 19.00 -8.35
CA ALA A 27 -4.88 18.24 -7.99
C ALA A 27 -3.67 18.74 -8.78
N VAL A 28 -2.57 19.07 -8.10
CA VAL A 28 -1.38 19.73 -8.67
C VAL A 28 -0.14 18.88 -8.45
N ASN A 29 0.51 18.48 -9.52
CA ASN A 29 1.87 17.96 -9.51
C ASN A 29 2.87 19.11 -9.55
N LYS A 30 3.50 19.46 -8.44
CA LYS A 30 4.51 20.54 -8.41
C LYS A 30 5.89 20.11 -8.90
N LEU A 31 6.12 18.82 -9.10
CA LEU A 31 7.41 18.32 -9.54
C LEU A 31 7.57 18.44 -11.06
N ASN A 32 8.80 18.69 -11.49
CA ASN A 32 9.16 18.66 -12.91
C ASN A 32 9.45 17.22 -13.39
N MET A 33 8.59 16.29 -12.99
CA MET A 33 8.61 14.89 -13.44
C MET A 33 7.20 14.35 -13.62
N ALA A 34 7.01 13.44 -14.56
CA ALA A 34 5.74 12.74 -14.74
C ALA A 34 5.51 11.77 -13.58
N ARG A 35 4.25 11.62 -13.17
CA ARG A 35 3.82 10.72 -12.10
C ARG A 35 2.70 9.85 -12.63
N GLN A 36 2.86 8.54 -12.53
CA GLN A 36 1.86 7.58 -13.00
C GLN A 36 1.16 6.95 -11.82
N ASP A 37 -0.13 6.61 -12.02
CA ASP A 37 -0.95 5.92 -11.03
C ASP A 37 -0.98 6.63 -9.65
N GLU A 38 -0.87 7.96 -9.59
CA GLU A 38 -0.89 8.69 -8.32
C GLU A 38 -2.26 8.63 -7.68
N THR A 39 -2.28 8.19 -6.44
CA THR A 39 -3.49 8.11 -5.63
C THR A 39 -3.79 9.47 -5.02
N ILE A 40 -4.99 9.96 -5.30
CA ILE A 40 -5.56 11.18 -4.71
C ILE A 40 -6.50 10.74 -3.60
N GLU A 41 -6.34 11.32 -2.43
CA GLU A 41 -7.07 11.00 -1.22
C GLU A 41 -7.93 12.19 -0.79
N LEU A 42 -9.20 11.94 -0.52
CA LEU A 42 -10.17 12.91 -0.03
C LEU A 42 -10.73 12.46 1.30
N SER A 43 -10.43 13.20 2.36
CA SER A 43 -10.89 12.93 3.71
C SER A 43 -12.37 13.31 3.88
N LEU A 44 -13.00 12.88 4.98
CA LEU A 44 -14.35 13.34 5.36
C LEU A 44 -14.44 14.86 5.46
N LYS A 45 -13.35 15.53 5.85
CA LYS A 45 -13.28 17.00 5.91
C LYS A 45 -13.36 17.60 4.51
N ASP A 46 -12.67 17.03 3.53
CA ASP A 46 -12.69 17.50 2.14
C ASP A 46 -14.06 17.31 1.52
N LEU A 47 -14.77 16.25 1.91
CA LEU A 47 -16.10 15.87 1.39
C LEU A 47 -17.26 16.49 2.18
N ALA A 48 -16.98 17.27 3.23
CA ALA A 48 -17.98 17.75 4.20
C ALA A 48 -19.14 18.55 3.59
N SER A 49 -18.89 19.25 2.47
CA SER A 49 -19.88 20.09 1.77
C SER A 49 -20.90 19.28 0.94
N LEU A 50 -20.61 18.01 0.63
CA LEU A 50 -21.55 17.13 -0.07
C LEU A 50 -22.71 16.74 0.86
N ALA A 51 -23.93 16.66 0.31
CA ALA A 51 -25.12 16.20 1.05
C ALA A 51 -25.06 14.68 1.33
N GLU A 52 -24.57 13.89 0.38
CA GLU A 52 -24.35 12.44 0.55
C GLU A 52 -23.19 12.18 1.49
N LYS A 53 -23.39 11.34 2.51
CA LYS A 53 -22.40 10.97 3.52
C LYS A 53 -21.91 9.53 3.40
N ASP A 54 -22.60 8.70 2.63
CA ASP A 54 -22.14 7.35 2.30
C ASP A 54 -21.08 7.43 1.18
N LEU A 55 -19.82 7.30 1.55
CA LEU A 55 -18.71 7.38 0.59
C LEU A 55 -18.82 6.34 -0.53
N ASN A 56 -19.56 5.23 -0.32
CA ASN A 56 -19.78 4.22 -1.34
C ASN A 56 -20.69 4.70 -2.49
N LYS A 57 -21.37 5.82 -2.30
CA LYS A 57 -22.23 6.47 -3.31
C LYS A 57 -21.58 7.69 -3.96
N LEU A 58 -20.36 8.02 -3.60
CA LEU A 58 -19.61 9.10 -4.22
C LEU A 58 -18.83 8.58 -5.43
N HIS A 59 -18.95 9.29 -6.52
CA HIS A 59 -18.30 9.00 -7.80
C HIS A 59 -17.34 10.12 -8.15
N VAL A 60 -16.35 9.82 -8.99
CA VAL A 60 -15.35 10.79 -9.46
C VAL A 60 -15.33 10.78 -10.97
N ARG A 61 -15.37 11.97 -11.60
CA ARG A 61 -15.12 12.10 -13.05
C ARG A 61 -14.02 13.12 -13.32
N ASP A 62 -13.30 12.90 -14.38
CA ASP A 62 -12.28 13.85 -14.85
C ASP A 62 -12.91 15.03 -15.63
N SER A 63 -12.06 15.96 -16.12
CA SER A 63 -12.50 17.14 -16.89
C SER A 63 -13.11 16.80 -18.25
N SER A 64 -12.91 15.58 -18.76
CA SER A 64 -13.58 15.11 -20.00
C SER A 64 -14.97 14.53 -19.73
N GLY A 65 -15.35 14.36 -18.46
CA GLY A 65 -16.58 13.71 -18.03
C GLY A 65 -16.44 12.19 -17.89
N LYS A 66 -15.27 11.61 -18.12
CA LYS A 66 -15.02 10.17 -17.90
C LYS A 66 -15.03 9.86 -16.42
N GLU A 67 -15.85 8.88 -16.04
CA GLU A 67 -15.87 8.37 -14.67
C GLU A 67 -14.61 7.52 -14.39
N LEU A 68 -14.01 7.76 -13.23
CA LEU A 68 -12.83 7.07 -12.75
C LEU A 68 -13.23 6.03 -11.71
N VAL A 69 -12.46 4.94 -11.64
CA VAL A 69 -12.56 4.02 -10.52
C VAL A 69 -12.22 4.76 -9.23
N ALA A 70 -13.12 4.73 -8.27
CA ALA A 70 -12.91 5.32 -6.95
C ALA A 70 -13.18 4.25 -5.89
N GLN A 71 -12.47 4.31 -4.76
CA GLN A 71 -12.59 3.36 -3.66
C GLN A 71 -12.85 4.11 -2.36
N SER A 72 -13.78 3.61 -1.56
CA SER A 72 -13.95 4.02 -0.16
C SER A 72 -13.07 3.17 0.73
N VAL A 73 -12.31 3.80 1.61
CA VAL A 73 -11.35 3.16 2.51
C VAL A 73 -11.73 3.51 3.94
N ASP A 74 -11.71 2.53 4.82
CA ASP A 74 -11.76 2.67 6.27
C ASP A 74 -10.31 2.63 6.78
N THR A 75 -9.83 3.71 7.40
CA THR A 75 -8.41 3.81 7.78
C THR A 75 -8.14 3.45 9.23
N ASP A 76 -9.14 3.33 10.10
CA ASP A 76 -8.92 3.20 11.54
C ASP A 76 -9.67 2.05 12.24
N TYR A 77 -10.64 1.44 11.56
CA TYR A 77 -11.40 0.30 12.09
C TYR A 77 -12.21 0.63 13.38
N ASP A 78 -12.62 1.89 13.55
CA ASP A 78 -13.16 2.37 14.81
C ASP A 78 -14.68 2.32 14.91
N ASP A 79 -15.45 2.60 13.86
CA ASP A 79 -16.91 2.79 13.91
C ASP A 79 -17.71 1.88 12.96
N TYR A 80 -17.58 0.57 13.11
CA TYR A 80 -18.33 -0.41 12.32
C TYR A 80 -18.02 -0.37 10.81
N HIS A 81 -16.76 -0.21 10.45
CA HIS A 81 -16.32 -0.20 9.05
C HIS A 81 -16.94 0.92 8.20
N LYS A 82 -17.10 2.08 8.76
CA LYS A 82 -17.48 3.25 8.01
C LYS A 82 -16.26 3.84 7.30
N PRO A 83 -16.28 3.90 5.97
CA PRO A 83 -15.20 4.55 5.24
C PRO A 83 -15.05 6.02 5.63
N ASP A 84 -13.81 6.45 5.85
CA ASP A 84 -13.42 7.81 6.19
C ASP A 84 -12.60 8.49 5.10
N LEU A 85 -12.24 7.74 4.05
CA LEU A 85 -11.43 8.21 2.94
C LEU A 85 -12.02 7.75 1.60
N LEU A 86 -12.10 8.67 0.63
CA LEU A 86 -12.38 8.36 -0.77
C LEU A 86 -11.10 8.51 -1.57
N ILE A 87 -10.70 7.49 -2.32
CA ILE A 87 -9.50 7.52 -3.14
C ILE A 87 -9.82 7.25 -4.60
N PHE A 88 -8.99 7.82 -5.50
CA PHE A 88 -8.97 7.55 -6.94
C PHE A 88 -7.58 7.80 -7.51
N GLN A 89 -7.29 7.30 -8.70
CA GLN A 89 -5.96 7.45 -9.30
C GLN A 89 -5.99 8.27 -10.60
N SER A 90 -4.89 9.00 -10.84
CA SER A 90 -4.64 9.69 -12.11
C SER A 90 -3.14 9.81 -12.38
N ASP A 91 -2.79 9.86 -13.67
CA ASP A 91 -1.46 10.24 -14.11
C ASP A 91 -1.31 11.77 -14.12
N PHE A 92 -0.09 12.25 -13.98
CA PHE A 92 0.25 13.67 -14.09
C PHE A 92 1.50 13.87 -14.93
N ALA A 93 1.45 14.81 -15.87
CA ALA A 93 2.64 15.35 -16.51
C ALA A 93 3.44 16.24 -15.53
N PRO A 94 4.69 16.60 -15.86
CA PRO A 94 5.48 17.56 -15.07
C PRO A 94 4.75 18.89 -14.90
N GLY A 95 4.59 19.36 -13.66
CA GLY A 95 3.94 20.62 -13.34
C GLY A 95 2.43 20.70 -13.63
N GLU A 96 1.79 19.57 -13.93
CA GLU A 96 0.39 19.55 -14.37
C GLU A 96 -0.58 19.78 -13.22
N THR A 97 -1.62 20.55 -13.54
CA THR A 97 -2.82 20.72 -12.71
C THR A 97 -4.00 20.03 -13.38
N LYS A 98 -4.66 19.14 -12.67
CA LYS A 98 -5.90 18.49 -13.12
C LYS A 98 -7.08 18.84 -12.24
N THR A 99 -8.25 18.80 -12.85
CA THR A 99 -9.52 19.04 -12.16
C THR A 99 -10.39 17.80 -12.30
N PHE A 100 -11.01 17.42 -11.17
CA PHE A 100 -11.97 16.35 -11.08
C PHE A 100 -13.26 16.87 -10.43
N VAL A 101 -14.33 16.11 -10.57
CA VAL A 101 -15.62 16.40 -9.92
C VAL A 101 -16.03 15.19 -9.12
N VAL A 102 -16.31 15.39 -7.84
CA VAL A 102 -16.95 14.38 -6.98
C VAL A 102 -18.44 14.68 -6.92
N PHE A 103 -19.25 13.66 -7.17
CA PHE A 103 -20.71 13.78 -7.18
C PHE A 103 -21.35 12.54 -6.57
N ALA A 104 -22.59 12.70 -6.09
CA ALA A 104 -23.36 11.60 -5.54
C ALA A 104 -24.08 10.80 -6.64
N GLY A 105 -24.17 9.49 -6.43
CA GLY A 105 -24.84 8.58 -7.33
C GLY A 105 -25.43 7.37 -6.61
N LYS A 106 -25.60 6.27 -7.31
CA LYS A 106 -25.92 4.98 -6.71
C LYS A 106 -24.70 4.41 -6.00
N LYS A 107 -24.87 3.39 -5.18
CA LYS A 107 -23.73 2.65 -4.63
C LYS A 107 -22.88 2.10 -5.76
N ARG A 108 -21.56 2.35 -5.69
CA ARG A 108 -20.61 1.84 -6.70
C ARG A 108 -20.58 0.32 -6.71
N GLU A 109 -20.49 -0.22 -7.90
CA GLU A 109 -20.26 -1.64 -8.17
C GLU A 109 -18.98 -1.76 -8.96
N TYR A 110 -18.23 -2.82 -8.72
CA TYR A 110 -16.94 -3.07 -9.38
C TYR A 110 -16.99 -4.37 -10.16
N THR A 111 -16.37 -4.38 -11.31
CA THR A 111 -16.09 -5.60 -12.07
C THR A 111 -14.74 -6.17 -11.67
N ARG A 112 -14.43 -7.39 -12.10
CA ARG A 112 -13.13 -8.02 -11.81
C ARG A 112 -11.97 -7.20 -12.37
N GLU A 113 -12.18 -6.56 -13.50
CA GLU A 113 -11.19 -5.76 -14.25
C GLU A 113 -10.83 -4.46 -13.53
N ASP A 114 -11.69 -3.97 -12.64
CA ASP A 114 -11.44 -2.77 -11.83
C ASP A 114 -10.42 -3.02 -10.72
N PHE A 115 -10.25 -4.30 -10.31
CA PHE A 115 -9.37 -4.63 -9.19
C PHE A 115 -7.91 -4.67 -9.60
N ARG A 116 -7.13 -3.79 -9.01
CA ARG A 116 -5.68 -3.70 -9.16
C ARG A 116 -4.91 -4.06 -7.89
N ALA A 117 -5.59 -4.24 -6.76
CA ALA A 117 -4.99 -4.61 -5.49
C ALA A 117 -5.87 -5.61 -4.74
N TYR A 118 -5.24 -6.54 -4.03
CA TYR A 118 -5.93 -7.60 -3.28
C TYR A 118 -5.03 -8.16 -2.17
N GLY A 119 -5.64 -8.63 -1.09
CA GLY A 119 -4.92 -9.35 -0.05
C GLY A 119 -5.87 -10.16 0.83
N ARG A 120 -5.34 -11.19 1.46
CA ARG A 120 -6.10 -12.05 2.37
C ARG A 120 -5.23 -12.82 3.35
N PHE A 121 -5.85 -13.24 4.43
CA PHE A 121 -5.34 -14.30 5.29
C PHE A 121 -5.45 -15.65 4.57
N VAL A 122 -4.38 -16.45 4.60
CA VAL A 122 -4.22 -17.70 3.85
C VAL A 122 -4.13 -18.88 4.83
N ARG A 123 -5.28 -19.35 5.28
CA ARG A 123 -5.37 -20.41 6.28
C ARG A 123 -4.79 -21.73 5.76
N GLU A 124 -5.01 -22.04 4.50
CA GLU A 124 -4.53 -23.24 3.83
C GLU A 124 -3.01 -23.33 3.71
N ARG A 125 -2.29 -22.20 3.93
CA ARG A 125 -0.82 -22.12 3.96
C ARG A 125 -0.34 -21.65 5.34
N PHE A 126 -0.76 -22.36 6.39
CA PHE A 126 -0.31 -22.20 7.76
C PHE A 126 -0.40 -20.75 8.28
N ASP A 127 -1.56 -20.14 8.02
CA ASP A 127 -1.92 -18.80 8.49
C ASP A 127 -1.04 -17.67 7.93
N ASP A 128 -0.53 -17.80 6.70
CA ASP A 128 0.14 -16.69 6.01
C ASP A 128 -0.83 -15.51 5.79
N PHE A 129 -0.31 -14.31 5.62
CA PHE A 129 -1.02 -13.21 4.98
C PHE A 129 -0.34 -12.88 3.66
N ALA A 130 -1.10 -12.87 2.57
CA ALA A 130 -0.61 -12.57 1.24
C ALA A 130 -1.35 -11.38 0.64
N TRP A 131 -0.61 -10.51 -0.06
CA TRP A 131 -1.17 -9.34 -0.72
C TRP A 131 -0.42 -9.02 -2.01
N GLU A 132 -1.11 -8.37 -2.93
CA GLU A 132 -0.58 -8.05 -4.24
C GLU A 132 -1.25 -6.81 -4.85
N ASN A 133 -0.59 -6.26 -5.83
CA ASN A 133 -1.21 -5.40 -6.82
C ASN A 133 -0.91 -5.91 -8.24
N ASP A 134 -1.21 -5.10 -9.24
CA ASP A 134 -0.94 -5.41 -10.66
C ASP A 134 0.57 -5.38 -11.04
N ARG A 135 1.49 -5.26 -10.06
CA ARG A 135 2.95 -5.22 -10.26
C ARG A 135 3.72 -6.26 -9.45
N ILE A 136 3.41 -6.38 -8.19
CA ILE A 136 4.15 -7.15 -7.18
C ILE A 136 3.20 -7.95 -6.31
N ALA A 137 3.73 -9.02 -5.71
CA ALA A 137 3.03 -9.76 -4.68
C ALA A 137 3.97 -10.05 -3.50
N HIS A 138 3.38 -10.21 -2.34
CA HIS A 138 4.07 -10.41 -1.08
C HIS A 138 3.34 -11.43 -0.22
N ARG A 139 4.06 -12.01 0.71
CA ARG A 139 3.48 -12.71 1.87
C ARG A 139 4.29 -12.45 3.13
N THR A 140 3.67 -12.73 4.26
CA THR A 140 4.34 -12.80 5.56
C THR A 140 3.75 -13.94 6.35
N TYR A 141 4.47 -14.42 7.35
CA TYR A 141 4.27 -15.72 7.96
C TYR A 141 3.41 -15.65 9.21
N GLY A 142 2.38 -16.50 9.26
CA GLY A 142 1.50 -16.63 10.41
C GLY A 142 2.03 -17.55 11.50
N LYS A 143 1.35 -17.52 12.66
CA LYS A 143 1.76 -18.23 13.86
C LYS A 143 1.87 -19.76 13.67
N ALA A 144 1.04 -20.35 12.83
CA ALA A 144 1.04 -21.79 12.63
C ALA A 144 2.37 -22.31 12.02
N LEU A 145 3.08 -21.52 11.22
CA LEU A 145 4.38 -21.88 10.65
C LEU A 145 5.49 -22.03 11.70
N ILE A 146 5.39 -21.42 12.88
CA ILE A 146 6.41 -21.52 13.93
C ILE A 146 6.65 -22.97 14.35
N THR A 147 5.61 -23.79 14.34
CA THR A 147 5.64 -25.18 14.81
C THR A 147 5.49 -26.21 13.69
N TRP A 148 5.36 -25.77 12.44
CA TRP A 148 5.27 -26.70 11.32
C TRP A 148 6.62 -27.37 11.04
N LYS A 149 6.64 -28.69 11.12
CA LYS A 149 7.89 -29.45 11.03
C LYS A 149 8.53 -29.45 9.64
N GLY A 150 7.76 -29.22 8.59
CA GLY A 150 8.26 -29.22 7.22
C GLY A 150 9.16 -28.02 6.91
N GLU A 151 8.79 -26.85 7.40
CA GLU A 151 9.52 -25.59 7.18
C GLU A 151 9.20 -24.62 8.32
N PRO A 152 9.89 -24.74 9.50
CA PRO A 152 9.61 -23.86 10.62
C PRO A 152 10.16 -22.45 10.34
N LEU A 153 9.27 -21.51 10.07
CA LEU A 153 9.59 -20.08 9.89
C LEU A 153 9.19 -19.32 11.15
N THR A 154 10.16 -18.65 11.78
CA THR A 154 9.98 -17.93 13.06
C THR A 154 10.39 -16.47 12.94
N SER A 155 10.08 -15.84 11.84
CA SER A 155 10.49 -14.48 11.52
C SER A 155 9.32 -13.68 10.97
N SER A 156 9.18 -12.43 11.43
CA SER A 156 8.28 -11.42 10.84
C SER A 156 8.87 -10.83 9.55
N ALA A 157 9.50 -11.65 8.71
CA ALA A 157 10.04 -11.25 7.42
C ALA A 157 8.93 -10.91 6.42
N ILE A 158 9.23 -9.99 5.50
CA ILE A 158 8.38 -9.73 4.35
C ILE A 158 8.95 -10.49 3.15
N ASP A 159 8.21 -11.45 2.69
CA ASP A 159 8.54 -12.28 1.53
C ASP A 159 8.00 -11.65 0.24
N ILE A 160 8.55 -12.01 -0.91
CA ILE A 160 8.15 -11.46 -2.21
C ILE A 160 7.88 -12.57 -3.23
N TRP A 161 6.86 -12.34 -4.06
CA TRP A 161 6.54 -13.17 -5.20
C TRP A 161 6.68 -12.34 -6.48
N SER A 162 7.61 -12.74 -7.32
CA SER A 162 7.97 -12.01 -8.53
C SER A 162 6.96 -12.26 -9.64
N LYS A 163 6.23 -11.21 -10.04
CA LYS A 163 5.20 -11.23 -11.08
C LYS A 163 5.68 -10.61 -12.38
N ARG A 164 5.23 -11.16 -13.51
CA ARG A 164 5.34 -10.57 -14.85
C ARG A 164 4.00 -10.47 -15.57
N THR A 165 2.93 -10.53 -14.81
CA THR A 165 1.54 -10.33 -15.24
C THR A 165 0.89 -9.26 -14.39
N SER A 166 -0.07 -8.53 -14.96
CA SER A 166 -0.91 -7.59 -14.21
C SER A 166 -2.10 -8.28 -13.52
N LYS A 167 -2.33 -9.57 -13.76
CA LYS A 167 -3.37 -10.33 -13.07
C LYS A 167 -3.10 -10.42 -11.58
N LEU A 168 -4.15 -10.48 -10.78
CA LEU A 168 -4.08 -10.84 -9.37
C LEU A 168 -3.96 -12.37 -9.28
N VAL A 169 -2.84 -12.88 -8.74
CA VAL A 169 -2.44 -14.30 -8.85
C VAL A 169 -2.50 -15.07 -7.53
N ILE A 170 -2.60 -14.40 -6.38
CA ILE A 170 -2.50 -15.03 -5.06
C ILE A 170 -3.44 -16.24 -4.96
N ASN A 171 -4.72 -16.10 -5.31
CA ASN A 171 -5.69 -17.17 -5.19
C ASN A 171 -5.35 -18.35 -6.12
N ASP A 172 -5.01 -18.05 -7.37
CA ASP A 172 -4.71 -19.06 -8.38
C ASP A 172 -3.45 -19.86 -8.02
N TRP A 173 -2.41 -19.14 -7.52
CA TRP A 173 -1.15 -19.77 -7.16
C TRP A 173 -1.27 -20.68 -5.93
N TYR A 174 -1.97 -20.24 -4.89
CA TYR A 174 -2.22 -21.07 -3.71
C TYR A 174 -3.11 -22.30 -4.03
N MET A 175 -4.07 -22.16 -4.94
CA MET A 175 -4.95 -23.27 -5.35
C MET A 175 -4.20 -24.37 -6.10
N VAL A 176 -3.22 -24.00 -6.92
CA VAL A 176 -2.43 -24.96 -7.72
C VAL A 176 -1.26 -25.54 -6.92
N ASP A 177 -0.78 -24.80 -5.90
CA ASP A 177 0.36 -25.14 -5.06
C ASP A 177 1.66 -25.42 -5.86
N ASN A 178 1.84 -24.71 -6.98
CA ASN A 178 3.01 -24.83 -7.86
C ASN A 178 3.62 -23.45 -8.20
N TYR A 179 3.66 -22.55 -7.23
CA TYR A 179 4.14 -21.19 -7.41
C TYR A 179 5.68 -21.06 -7.32
N HIS A 180 6.40 -22.15 -7.03
CA HIS A 180 7.87 -22.19 -7.06
C HIS A 180 8.47 -22.46 -8.44
N THR A 181 7.60 -22.61 -9.46
CA THR A 181 7.99 -22.78 -10.86
C THR A 181 7.34 -21.69 -11.71
N ASP A 182 8.14 -20.97 -12.50
CA ASP A 182 7.61 -19.94 -13.40
C ASP A 182 6.86 -20.59 -14.58
N LEU A 183 5.55 -20.52 -14.56
CA LEU A 183 4.66 -21.00 -15.63
C LEU A 183 4.23 -19.88 -16.60
N GLY A 184 4.89 -18.73 -16.58
CA GLY A 184 4.61 -17.62 -17.50
C GLY A 184 4.01 -16.38 -16.81
N GLU A 185 3.55 -16.48 -15.56
CA GLU A 185 2.97 -15.37 -14.82
C GLU A 185 3.90 -14.82 -13.72
N GLY A 186 4.89 -15.63 -13.33
CA GLY A 186 5.85 -15.28 -12.29
C GLY A 186 6.23 -16.47 -11.41
N VAL A 187 6.86 -16.23 -10.28
CA VAL A 187 7.40 -17.27 -9.40
C VAL A 187 7.64 -16.76 -7.97
N ASP A 188 7.47 -17.64 -7.01
CA ASP A 188 8.04 -17.53 -5.67
C ASP A 188 9.45 -18.17 -5.67
N ALA A 189 10.47 -17.33 -5.71
CA ALA A 189 11.87 -17.76 -5.71
C ALA A 189 12.71 -17.01 -4.66
N TYR A 190 12.09 -16.24 -3.79
CA TYR A 190 12.77 -15.47 -2.78
C TYR A 190 12.75 -16.21 -1.44
N SER A 191 13.91 -16.53 -0.92
CA SER A 191 14.06 -17.18 0.38
C SER A 191 14.21 -16.13 1.48
N ALA A 192 13.13 -15.67 2.08
CA ALA A 192 13.19 -14.69 3.17
C ALA A 192 13.89 -15.25 4.42
N GLY A 193 13.58 -16.47 4.82
CA GLY A 193 14.20 -17.17 5.95
C GLY A 193 14.17 -16.34 7.26
N PRO A 194 15.26 -16.33 8.04
CA PRO A 194 15.35 -15.56 9.29
C PRO A 194 15.72 -14.09 9.09
N THR A 195 15.79 -13.62 7.84
CA THR A 195 16.14 -12.23 7.50
C THR A 195 14.95 -11.30 7.75
N ARG A 196 15.11 -10.02 7.38
CA ARG A 196 13.99 -9.07 7.32
C ARG A 196 13.24 -9.13 5.98
N GLY A 197 13.74 -9.93 5.03
CA GLY A 197 13.17 -10.00 3.69
C GLY A 197 13.22 -8.64 2.99
N CYS A 198 12.11 -8.20 2.45
CA CYS A 198 11.95 -6.92 1.76
C CYS A 198 11.17 -5.92 2.62
N GLY A 199 11.85 -5.31 3.61
CA GLY A 199 11.27 -4.22 4.40
C GLY A 199 10.69 -4.62 5.76
N GLY A 200 10.97 -5.80 6.28
CA GLY A 200 10.59 -6.12 7.65
C GLY A 200 11.29 -5.20 8.66
N SER A 201 10.52 -4.68 9.62
CA SER A 201 11.05 -3.77 10.66
C SER A 201 11.31 -4.46 12.00
N GLY A 202 12.06 -3.80 12.86
CA GLY A 202 12.35 -4.20 14.22
C GLY A 202 12.92 -3.04 15.04
N ILE A 203 13.26 -3.28 16.30
CA ILE A 203 13.86 -2.27 17.16
C ILE A 203 15.38 -2.43 17.14
N TRP A 204 16.09 -1.33 16.91
CA TRP A 204 17.54 -1.25 16.95
C TRP A 204 18.00 -0.70 18.31
N ALA A 205 18.69 -1.50 19.07
CA ALA A 205 19.21 -1.09 20.36
C ALA A 205 20.54 -1.82 20.65
N ASN A 206 21.53 -1.12 21.21
CA ASN A 206 22.84 -1.67 21.56
C ASN A 206 23.52 -2.41 20.37
N ASP A 207 23.42 -1.83 19.17
CA ASP A 207 23.91 -2.42 17.92
C ASP A 207 23.38 -3.82 17.61
N GLN A 208 22.16 -4.10 18.07
CA GLN A 208 21.41 -5.33 17.81
C GLN A 208 20.01 -5.04 17.31
N LEU A 209 19.52 -5.93 16.45
CA LEU A 209 18.16 -5.90 15.93
C LEU A 209 17.26 -6.85 16.74
N PHE A 210 16.23 -6.31 17.36
CA PHE A 210 15.19 -7.07 18.09
C PHE A 210 13.92 -7.11 17.24
N ILE A 211 13.36 -8.30 17.05
CA ILE A 211 12.21 -8.52 16.18
C ILE A 211 11.16 -9.40 16.85
N PRO A 212 9.86 -9.21 16.53
CA PRO A 212 8.84 -10.16 16.93
C PRO A 212 8.97 -11.48 16.14
N LYS A 213 8.29 -12.49 16.64
CA LYS A 213 8.01 -13.71 15.86
C LYS A 213 6.96 -13.42 14.77
N ASN A 214 6.37 -14.46 14.22
CA ASN A 214 5.28 -14.36 13.23
C ASN A 214 4.07 -13.61 13.80
N PHE A 215 3.27 -12.99 12.92
CA PHE A 215 2.03 -12.34 13.37
C PHE A 215 1.04 -13.37 13.93
N VAL A 216 0.19 -12.91 14.85
CA VAL A 216 -0.78 -13.74 15.56
C VAL A 216 -2.23 -13.40 15.22
N ASP A 217 -2.47 -12.22 14.68
CA ASP A 217 -3.78 -11.75 14.24
C ASP A 217 -3.63 -10.78 13.08
N SER A 218 -4.67 -10.68 12.24
CA SER A 218 -4.71 -9.79 11.09
C SER A 218 -6.09 -9.18 10.89
N ARG A 219 -6.13 -7.94 10.41
CA ARG A 219 -7.36 -7.21 10.08
C ARG A 219 -7.25 -6.59 8.70
N VAL A 220 -8.25 -6.80 7.85
CA VAL A 220 -8.35 -6.14 6.54
C VAL A 220 -9.16 -4.86 6.70
N LEU A 221 -8.56 -3.72 6.36
CA LEU A 221 -9.17 -2.39 6.40
C LEU A 221 -9.75 -2.01 5.04
N ALA A 222 -9.03 -2.31 3.96
CA ALA A 222 -9.48 -2.11 2.60
C ALA A 222 -8.97 -3.22 1.68
N ASN A 223 -9.77 -3.63 0.68
CA ASN A 223 -9.40 -4.72 -0.22
C ASN A 223 -9.87 -4.44 -1.65
N GLY A 224 -9.06 -3.64 -2.37
CA GLY A 224 -9.34 -3.20 -3.73
C GLY A 224 -10.56 -2.28 -3.89
N PRO A 225 -10.82 -1.74 -5.08
CA PRO A 225 -10.12 -2.00 -6.35
C PRO A 225 -8.73 -1.35 -6.49
N ILE A 226 -8.47 -0.22 -5.80
CA ILE A 226 -7.24 0.58 -5.96
C ILE A 226 -6.20 0.18 -4.92
N ARG A 227 -6.62 0.08 -3.65
CA ARG A 227 -5.76 -0.15 -2.48
C ARG A 227 -6.16 -1.41 -1.74
N VAL A 228 -5.19 -2.23 -1.39
CA VAL A 228 -5.30 -3.16 -0.27
C VAL A 228 -4.64 -2.55 0.95
N MET A 229 -5.31 -2.60 2.12
CA MET A 229 -4.79 -2.14 3.39
C MET A 229 -5.20 -3.09 4.50
N PHE A 230 -4.25 -3.46 5.36
CA PHE A 230 -4.47 -4.40 6.44
C PHE A 230 -3.50 -4.15 7.60
N GLU A 231 -3.80 -4.73 8.75
CA GLU A 231 -2.94 -4.72 9.93
C GLU A 231 -2.56 -6.14 10.34
N LEU A 232 -1.32 -6.27 10.81
CA LEU A 232 -0.78 -7.48 11.41
C LEU A 232 -0.42 -7.18 12.87
N VAL A 233 -0.93 -8.00 13.77
CA VAL A 233 -0.67 -7.89 15.22
C VAL A 233 0.36 -8.93 15.62
N TYR A 234 1.36 -8.52 16.39
CA TYR A 234 2.43 -9.39 16.87
C TYR A 234 2.37 -9.56 18.38
N GLU A 235 2.76 -10.74 18.88
CA GLU A 235 2.98 -10.93 20.29
C GLU A 235 4.10 -9.99 20.79
N PRO A 236 4.01 -9.48 22.04
CA PRO A 236 5.09 -8.70 22.60
C PRO A 236 6.41 -9.45 22.60
N PHE A 237 7.49 -8.75 22.32
CA PHE A 237 8.85 -9.28 22.31
C PHE A 237 9.76 -8.43 23.19
N GLU A 238 10.83 -9.05 23.69
CA GLU A 238 11.74 -8.41 24.62
C GLU A 238 12.79 -7.57 23.89
N VAL A 239 12.99 -6.33 24.36
CA VAL A 239 14.05 -5.41 23.95
C VAL A 239 14.76 -4.94 25.20
N ASN A 240 15.97 -5.45 25.48
CA ASN A 240 16.78 -5.08 26.65
C ASN A 240 16.00 -5.14 27.98
N GLY A 241 15.24 -6.20 28.21
CA GLY A 241 14.48 -6.42 29.46
C GLY A 241 13.10 -5.73 29.48
N VAL A 242 12.70 -5.03 28.43
CA VAL A 242 11.38 -4.40 28.33
C VAL A 242 10.57 -5.06 27.22
N GLN A 243 9.32 -5.39 27.50
CA GLN A 243 8.39 -5.90 26.50
C GLN A 243 7.93 -4.77 25.56
N VAL A 244 7.97 -5.03 24.25
CA VAL A 244 7.52 -4.12 23.21
C VAL A 244 6.47 -4.83 22.36
N SER A 245 5.29 -4.24 22.19
CA SER A 245 4.28 -4.71 21.26
C SER A 245 4.43 -4.03 19.90
N GLN A 246 3.99 -4.71 18.83
CA GLN A 246 3.96 -4.18 17.48
C GLN A 246 2.62 -4.46 16.82
N VAL A 247 2.09 -3.44 16.12
CA VAL A 247 1.11 -3.59 15.04
C VAL A 247 1.77 -3.04 13.78
N LEU A 248 1.68 -3.76 12.68
CA LEU A 248 2.19 -3.33 11.39
C LEU A 248 1.02 -3.15 10.43
N ARG A 249 0.75 -1.91 10.03
CA ARG A 249 -0.20 -1.60 8.97
C ARG A 249 0.55 -1.55 7.65
N VAL A 250 -0.02 -2.18 6.64
CA VAL A 250 0.52 -2.24 5.28
C VAL A 250 -0.55 -1.76 4.33
N SER A 251 -0.18 -0.88 3.41
CA SER A 251 -1.03 -0.53 2.26
C SER A 251 -0.24 -0.64 0.95
N LEU A 252 -0.92 -1.11 -0.09
CA LEU A 252 -0.36 -1.24 -1.44
C LEU A 252 -1.40 -0.79 -2.46
N ASP A 253 -1.04 0.22 -3.24
CA ASP A 253 -1.89 0.77 -4.30
C ASP A 253 -1.56 0.14 -5.65
N GLY A 254 -2.55 0.07 -6.54
CA GLY A 254 -2.36 -0.32 -7.93
C GLY A 254 -1.27 0.53 -8.60
N GLY A 255 -0.40 -0.09 -9.41
CA GLY A 255 0.69 0.58 -10.13
C GLY A 255 1.98 0.78 -9.34
N SER A 256 1.98 0.66 -8.02
CA SER A 256 3.17 0.86 -7.19
C SER A 256 4.09 -0.37 -7.15
N GLN A 257 5.42 -0.13 -7.11
CA GLN A 257 6.43 -1.15 -6.77
C GLN A 257 6.80 -1.16 -5.28
N LEU A 258 6.29 -0.19 -4.49
CA LEU A 258 6.57 -0.12 -3.06
C LEU A 258 5.27 -0.07 -2.26
N ASN A 259 5.25 -0.87 -1.18
CA ASN A 259 4.23 -0.79 -0.14
C ASN A 259 4.51 0.41 0.76
N HIS A 260 3.49 0.96 1.36
CA HIS A 260 3.59 1.85 2.51
C HIS A 260 3.40 1.03 3.78
N PHE A 261 4.33 1.16 4.72
CA PHE A 261 4.33 0.52 6.01
C PHE A 261 4.21 1.57 7.11
N GLU A 262 3.34 1.32 8.08
CA GLU A 262 3.19 2.09 9.30
C GLU A 262 3.36 1.13 10.48
N ALA A 263 4.48 1.25 11.18
CA ALA A 263 4.82 0.40 12.32
C ALA A 263 4.49 1.10 13.64
N PHE A 264 3.56 0.54 14.39
CA PHE A 264 3.13 1.02 15.70
C PHE A 264 3.85 0.21 16.77
N TYR A 265 4.83 0.80 17.43
CA TYR A 265 5.56 0.19 18.53
C TYR A 265 5.15 0.81 19.87
N ARG A 266 4.92 -0.04 20.88
CA ARG A 266 4.58 0.41 22.22
C ARG A 266 5.34 -0.37 23.28
N ARG A 267 6.07 0.33 24.14
CA ARG A 267 6.72 -0.24 25.32
C ARG A 267 5.68 -0.57 26.39
N ALA A 268 5.87 -1.68 27.11
CA ALA A 268 5.04 -2.02 28.25
C ALA A 268 5.34 -1.11 29.47
N SER A 269 6.56 -0.55 29.54
CA SER A 269 6.97 0.37 30.60
C SER A 269 8.03 1.35 30.10
N GLY A 270 8.07 2.54 30.72
CA GLY A 270 8.96 3.65 30.32
C GLY A 270 8.47 4.38 29.07
N ASN A 271 9.04 5.57 28.85
CA ASN A 271 8.72 6.44 27.71
C ASN A 271 9.97 6.75 26.87
N GLU A 272 11.03 5.92 27.00
CA GLU A 272 12.24 6.14 26.22
C GLU A 272 11.95 5.91 24.74
N PRO A 273 12.49 6.75 23.86
CA PRO A 273 12.30 6.63 22.43
C PRO A 273 12.87 5.31 21.89
N LEU A 274 12.23 4.77 20.85
CA LEU A 274 12.66 3.57 20.17
C LEU A 274 13.25 3.94 18.81
N ALA A 275 14.42 3.39 18.48
CA ALA A 275 14.98 3.44 17.14
C ALA A 275 14.44 2.24 16.35
N VAL A 276 13.76 2.50 15.24
CA VAL A 276 13.24 1.46 14.35
C VAL A 276 14.24 1.23 13.23
N ALA A 277 14.55 -0.04 12.96
CA ALA A 277 15.37 -0.44 11.82
C ALA A 277 14.53 -1.21 10.81
N ILE A 278 14.69 -0.89 9.53
CA ILE A 278 14.03 -1.53 8.40
C ILE A 278 15.10 -2.28 7.61
N GLY A 279 14.88 -3.57 7.33
CA GLY A 279 15.88 -4.42 6.73
C GLY A 279 15.58 -4.90 5.33
N LEU A 280 16.65 -5.05 4.56
CA LEU A 280 16.69 -5.82 3.31
C LEU A 280 17.64 -7.00 3.49
N LYS A 281 17.23 -8.18 3.02
CA LYS A 281 18.06 -9.40 3.05
C LYS A 281 19.37 -9.16 2.32
N LYS A 282 20.49 -9.67 2.88
CA LYS A 282 21.79 -9.72 2.20
C LYS A 282 21.89 -10.95 1.31
N VAL A 283 22.42 -10.76 0.11
CA VAL A 283 22.81 -11.85 -0.79
C VAL A 283 24.20 -11.60 -1.38
N LYS A 284 24.80 -12.67 -1.85
CA LYS A 284 26.09 -12.58 -2.52
C LYS A 284 25.94 -11.89 -3.88
N ASP A 285 26.96 -11.12 -4.28
CA ASP A 285 27.06 -10.46 -5.59
C ASP A 285 25.97 -9.38 -5.83
N GLU A 286 25.41 -8.81 -4.75
CA GLU A 286 24.49 -7.70 -4.81
C GLU A 286 25.18 -6.36 -5.07
N GLN A 287 24.47 -5.44 -5.72
CA GLN A 287 24.86 -4.04 -5.85
C GLN A 287 24.01 -3.22 -4.88
N LYS A 288 24.64 -2.60 -3.89
CA LYS A 288 23.98 -1.80 -2.85
C LYS A 288 24.28 -0.32 -3.04
N GLU A 289 23.26 0.52 -2.95
CA GLU A 289 23.40 1.97 -2.93
C GLU A 289 22.55 2.61 -1.83
N PHE A 290 23.18 3.45 -1.00
CA PHE A 290 22.48 4.28 -0.01
C PHE A 290 22.62 5.76 -0.38
N ARG A 291 21.50 6.47 -0.36
CA ARG A 291 21.45 7.93 -0.52
C ARG A 291 20.67 8.55 0.64
N GLY A 292 21.40 9.03 1.65
CA GLY A 292 20.82 9.61 2.86
C GLY A 292 20.00 10.86 2.57
N GLU A 293 20.46 11.71 1.64
CA GLU A 293 19.74 12.93 1.21
C GLU A 293 18.40 12.64 0.53
N ARG A 294 18.18 11.40 0.09
CA ARG A 294 16.91 10.91 -0.46
C ARG A 294 16.18 9.95 0.47
N GLY A 295 16.79 9.58 1.59
CA GLY A 295 16.23 8.63 2.55
C GLY A 295 16.06 7.22 1.99
N ARG A 296 16.90 6.78 1.04
CA ARG A 296 16.73 5.50 0.38
C ARG A 296 17.95 4.58 0.47
N LEU A 297 17.66 3.28 0.62
CA LEU A 297 18.58 2.17 0.41
C LEU A 297 18.04 1.30 -0.71
N THR A 298 18.82 1.01 -1.74
CA THR A 298 18.47 0.08 -2.82
C THR A 298 19.50 -1.04 -2.93
N ILE A 299 18.99 -2.19 -3.35
CA ILE A 299 19.78 -3.37 -3.70
C ILE A 299 19.36 -3.80 -5.11
N TRP A 300 20.30 -4.26 -5.91
CA TRP A 300 20.08 -4.98 -7.15
C TRP A 300 20.87 -6.28 -7.09
N GLU A 301 20.17 -7.41 -7.11
CA GLU A 301 20.74 -8.70 -6.75
C GLU A 301 20.33 -9.81 -7.72
N PRO A 302 21.18 -10.86 -7.88
CA PRO A 302 20.79 -12.04 -8.65
C PRO A 302 19.72 -12.83 -7.89
N MET A 303 18.73 -13.32 -8.63
CA MET A 303 17.76 -14.26 -8.11
C MET A 303 18.27 -15.69 -8.12
N GLU A 304 17.80 -16.49 -7.18
CA GLU A 304 18.04 -17.93 -7.16
C GLU A 304 17.58 -18.61 -8.45
N LYS A 305 18.11 -19.79 -8.75
CA LYS A 305 17.73 -20.62 -9.91
C LYS A 305 17.90 -19.91 -11.28
N ASN A 306 18.79 -18.92 -11.36
CA ASN A 306 19.02 -18.12 -12.59
C ASN A 306 17.75 -17.46 -13.14
N LEU A 307 16.87 -16.99 -12.26
CA LEU A 307 15.63 -16.34 -12.63
C LEU A 307 15.77 -14.86 -12.98
N GLY A 308 16.99 -14.37 -13.19
CA GLY A 308 17.29 -12.99 -13.53
C GLY A 308 17.76 -12.19 -12.34
N MET A 309 17.44 -10.91 -12.36
CA MET A 309 17.83 -9.94 -11.33
C MET A 309 16.58 -9.34 -10.70
N GLN A 310 16.69 -8.98 -9.42
CA GLN A 310 15.65 -8.22 -8.72
C GLN A 310 16.23 -7.01 -8.00
N GLY A 311 15.44 -5.96 -7.92
CA GLY A 311 15.75 -4.77 -7.14
C GLY A 311 14.91 -4.76 -5.87
N LEU A 312 15.51 -4.49 -4.71
CA LEU A 312 14.81 -4.24 -3.45
C LEU A 312 15.08 -2.81 -3.00
N ALA A 313 14.12 -2.20 -2.28
CA ALA A 313 14.32 -0.87 -1.73
C ALA A 313 13.66 -0.67 -0.37
N VAL A 314 14.27 0.20 0.43
CA VAL A 314 13.66 0.90 1.57
C VAL A 314 13.74 2.38 1.28
N VAL A 315 12.62 3.09 1.52
CA VAL A 315 12.53 4.56 1.47
C VAL A 315 11.93 5.04 2.79
N ALA A 316 12.52 6.07 3.37
CA ALA A 316 11.98 6.81 4.51
C ALA A 316 12.15 8.32 4.25
N LEU A 317 11.48 9.18 5.01
CA LEU A 317 11.76 10.61 4.90
C LEU A 317 13.20 10.88 5.36
N PRO A 318 14.01 11.64 4.60
CA PRO A 318 15.42 11.88 4.95
C PRO A 318 15.61 12.45 6.35
N ALA A 319 14.65 13.25 6.81
CA ALA A 319 14.68 13.83 8.15
C ALA A 319 14.60 12.77 9.27
N ASP A 320 14.01 11.62 8.99
CA ASP A 320 13.79 10.55 9.95
C ASP A 320 14.95 9.53 9.96
N VAL A 321 15.78 9.50 8.92
CA VAL A 321 16.92 8.59 8.84
C VAL A 321 18.03 9.04 9.79
N ASP A 322 18.48 8.13 10.64
CA ASP A 322 19.66 8.31 11.50
C ASP A 322 20.92 7.81 10.80
N LYS A 323 20.94 6.54 10.45
CA LYS A 323 22.11 5.88 9.84
C LYS A 323 21.70 4.64 9.04
N VAL A 324 22.65 4.09 8.31
CA VAL A 324 22.61 2.69 7.87
C VAL A 324 23.42 1.85 8.82
N ALA A 325 22.98 0.63 9.04
CA ALA A 325 23.66 -0.39 9.82
C ALA A 325 23.58 -1.74 9.09
N GLU A 326 24.23 -2.72 9.62
CA GLU A 326 24.19 -4.08 9.10
C GLU A 326 24.24 -5.08 10.26
N ASP A 327 23.54 -6.18 10.11
CA ASP A 327 23.78 -7.39 10.88
C ASP A 327 24.31 -8.51 9.96
N LYS A 328 24.36 -9.72 10.46
CA LYS A 328 24.85 -10.89 9.69
C LYS A 328 23.96 -11.16 8.45
N LEU A 329 22.69 -10.83 8.51
CA LEU A 329 21.67 -11.26 7.54
C LEU A 329 21.08 -10.11 6.73
N ASN A 330 21.19 -8.87 7.22
CA ASN A 330 20.44 -7.74 6.70
C ASN A 330 21.28 -6.48 6.52
N HIS A 331 20.95 -5.70 5.50
CA HIS A 331 21.22 -4.27 5.45
C HIS A 331 20.07 -3.53 6.10
N LEU A 332 20.36 -2.52 6.92
CA LEU A 332 19.40 -1.84 7.77
C LEU A 332 19.41 -0.33 7.52
N VAL A 333 18.24 0.25 7.34
CA VAL A 333 18.01 1.69 7.51
C VAL A 333 17.50 1.90 8.91
N VAL A 334 18.27 2.58 9.75
CA VAL A 334 17.90 2.89 11.13
C VAL A 334 17.32 4.31 11.16
N LEU A 335 16.13 4.43 11.71
CA LEU A 335 15.46 5.70 11.89
C LEU A 335 15.81 6.31 13.25
N LYS A 336 15.74 7.64 13.33
CA LYS A 336 15.97 8.37 14.57
C LYS A 336 15.03 7.86 15.67
N PRO A 337 15.53 7.70 16.90
CA PRO A 337 14.70 7.30 18.02
C PRO A 337 13.49 8.22 18.19
N SER A 338 12.30 7.66 18.29
CA SER A 338 11.04 8.40 18.44
C SER A 338 10.15 7.76 19.51
N ILE A 339 9.38 8.58 20.22
CA ILE A 339 8.23 8.16 21.01
C ILE A 339 6.93 8.23 20.21
N THR A 340 6.97 8.86 19.02
CA THR A 340 5.80 9.01 18.15
C THR A 340 5.63 7.78 17.29
N THR A 341 4.41 7.28 17.22
CA THR A 341 3.98 6.20 16.33
C THR A 341 2.77 6.66 15.50
N PRO A 342 2.56 6.15 14.29
CA PRO A 342 3.37 5.13 13.62
C PRO A 342 4.70 5.67 13.10
N VAL A 343 5.66 4.75 12.95
CA VAL A 343 6.86 4.98 12.17
C VAL A 343 6.55 4.60 10.72
N SER A 344 6.67 5.57 9.79
CA SER A 344 6.26 5.41 8.39
C SER A 344 7.47 5.21 7.48
N TYR A 345 7.38 4.23 6.57
CA TYR A 345 8.39 3.96 5.54
C TYR A 345 7.76 3.22 4.35
N TRP A 346 8.51 3.13 3.26
CA TRP A 346 8.12 2.37 2.07
C TRP A 346 9.15 1.30 1.75
N SER A 347 8.70 0.15 1.29
CA SER A 347 9.56 -0.93 0.83
C SER A 347 8.86 -1.77 -0.23
N GLY A 348 9.66 -2.30 -1.14
CA GLY A 348 9.17 -3.16 -2.20
C GLY A 348 10.26 -3.53 -3.18
N PHE A 349 9.88 -4.05 -4.32
CA PHE A 349 10.84 -4.66 -5.24
C PHE A 349 10.43 -4.52 -6.71
N ALA A 350 11.38 -4.85 -7.59
CA ALA A 350 11.14 -5.05 -9.02
C ALA A 350 11.88 -6.29 -9.50
N TRP A 351 11.37 -6.93 -10.56
CA TRP A 351 11.98 -8.07 -11.23
C TRP A 351 12.27 -7.72 -12.69
N ASP A 352 13.50 -7.99 -13.17
CA ASP A 352 13.91 -7.66 -14.53
C ASP A 352 13.04 -8.32 -15.60
N ARG A 353 12.60 -9.58 -15.37
CA ARG A 353 11.74 -10.32 -16.29
C ARG A 353 10.29 -9.83 -16.32
N ALA A 354 9.89 -8.94 -15.42
CA ALA A 354 8.62 -8.22 -15.54
C ALA A 354 8.66 -7.16 -16.66
N GLY A 355 9.86 -6.83 -17.18
CA GLY A 355 10.06 -6.04 -18.39
C GLY A 355 9.91 -4.53 -18.23
N LYS A 356 9.59 -4.03 -17.03
CA LYS A 356 9.40 -2.59 -16.78
C LYS A 356 10.64 -1.92 -16.18
N ILE A 357 11.34 -2.64 -15.32
CA ILE A 357 12.56 -2.22 -14.65
C ILE A 357 13.55 -3.38 -14.83
N THR A 358 14.55 -3.19 -15.70
CA THR A 358 15.40 -4.27 -16.19
C THR A 358 16.86 -4.10 -15.78
N SER A 359 17.17 -3.04 -15.04
CA SER A 359 18.54 -2.73 -14.60
C SER A 359 18.57 -2.01 -13.26
N ALA A 360 19.72 -2.08 -12.58
CA ALA A 360 19.99 -1.32 -11.35
C ALA A 360 19.76 0.20 -11.53
N THR A 361 20.17 0.74 -12.68
CA THR A 361 20.02 2.17 -13.00
C THR A 361 18.53 2.56 -13.08
N GLU A 362 17.70 1.73 -13.73
CA GLU A 362 16.26 1.97 -13.83
C GLU A 362 15.57 1.83 -12.47
N TRP A 363 15.98 0.83 -11.67
CA TRP A 363 15.49 0.64 -10.32
C TRP A 363 15.84 1.84 -9.43
N ASN A 364 17.08 2.27 -9.41
CA ASN A 364 17.52 3.43 -8.64
C ASN A 364 16.77 4.70 -9.06
N ARG A 365 16.57 4.91 -10.36
CA ARG A 365 15.77 6.05 -10.87
C ARG A 365 14.33 5.98 -10.42
N TYR A 366 13.69 4.80 -10.49
CA TYR A 366 12.31 4.62 -10.01
C TYR A 366 12.20 4.97 -8.52
N VAL A 367 13.11 4.43 -7.69
CA VAL A 367 13.09 4.68 -6.24
C VAL A 367 13.43 6.15 -5.92
N ASP A 368 14.33 6.79 -6.65
CA ASP A 368 14.62 8.22 -6.51
C ASP A 368 13.39 9.09 -6.81
N ASN A 369 12.69 8.79 -7.90
CA ASN A 369 11.46 9.48 -8.27
C ASN A 369 10.34 9.25 -7.25
N PHE A 370 10.23 8.02 -6.76
CA PHE A 370 9.26 7.67 -5.72
C PHE A 370 9.55 8.45 -4.42
N ALA A 371 10.80 8.46 -3.96
CA ALA A 371 11.20 9.22 -2.77
C ALA A 371 10.91 10.72 -2.92
N GLU A 372 11.15 11.29 -4.10
CA GLU A 372 10.82 12.69 -4.40
C GLU A 372 9.31 12.94 -4.35
N ALA A 373 8.53 12.03 -4.94
CA ALA A 373 7.07 12.11 -4.93
C ALA A 373 6.50 12.05 -3.50
N ARG A 374 7.09 11.25 -2.61
CA ARG A 374 6.67 11.19 -1.18
C ARG A 374 7.01 12.45 -0.41
N ARG A 375 8.08 13.16 -0.76
CA ARG A 375 8.44 14.46 -0.16
C ARG A 375 7.60 15.62 -0.67
N SER A 376 7.08 15.51 -1.89
CA SER A 376 6.23 16.50 -2.54
C SER A 376 4.96 15.83 -3.06
N PRO A 377 4.01 15.49 -2.21
CA PRO A 377 2.77 14.84 -2.63
C PRO A 377 1.97 15.72 -3.59
N ILE A 378 1.02 15.13 -4.31
CA ILE A 378 0.05 15.89 -5.10
C ILE A 378 -0.69 16.82 -4.15
N GLU A 379 -0.69 18.13 -4.46
CA GLU A 379 -1.48 19.08 -3.67
C GLU A 379 -2.94 19.01 -4.10
N VAL A 380 -3.82 18.83 -3.14
CA VAL A 380 -5.26 18.70 -3.36
C VAL A 380 -5.99 19.92 -2.77
N GLY A 381 -6.78 20.57 -3.58
CA GLY A 381 -7.70 21.62 -3.16
C GLY A 381 -9.13 21.26 -3.53
N VAL A 382 -10.09 21.60 -2.65
CA VAL A 382 -11.51 21.33 -2.88
C VAL A 382 -12.33 22.61 -2.84
N SER A 383 -13.35 22.69 -3.70
CA SER A 383 -14.32 23.80 -3.72
C SER A 383 -15.68 23.32 -4.17
N THR A 384 -16.75 23.90 -3.64
CA THR A 384 -18.11 23.59 -4.06
C THR A 384 -18.44 24.23 -5.41
N THR A 385 -19.11 23.48 -6.27
CA THR A 385 -19.72 24.01 -7.49
C THR A 385 -21.23 24.02 -7.27
N THR A 386 -21.84 25.20 -7.21
CA THR A 386 -23.29 25.36 -7.26
C THR A 386 -23.67 25.42 -8.74
N GLN A 387 -24.44 24.45 -9.22
CA GLN A 387 -25.09 24.56 -10.54
C GLN A 387 -26.39 25.32 -10.43
#